data_65d7bc6a1b371d2d1fe40f1ac1a88482
#
_entry.id   65d7bc6a1b371d2d1fe40f1ac1a88482
#
_cell.length_a   1.000
_cell.length_b   1.000
_cell.length_c   1.000
_cell.angle_alpha   90.00
_cell.angle_beta   90.00
_cell.angle_gamma   90.00
#
_symmetry.space_group_name_H-M   'P 1'
#
loop_
_entity.id
_entity.type
_entity.pdbx_description
1 polymer ?
#
loop_
_entity_poly.entity_id
_entity_poly.type
_entity_poly.pdbx_seq_one_letter_code
_entity_poly.pdbx_strand_id
1 'polypeptide(L)'
;MADNIKFEMLADSIKNINTKAGNAAKSAVNQLMTLRNWAIGYYIVEYEQGGSDRAEYGTHLLKTLEEQIAEKGMNSTLFKWCR
;
A
#
# COMPACT_ATOMS: atom_id res chain seq x y z
N MET A 1 -45.92 15.90 5.90
CA MET A 1 -45.20 16.55 4.79
C MET A 1 -43.84 17.02 5.22
N ALA A 2 -43.77 17.87 6.25
CA ALA A 2 -42.47 18.33 6.79
C ALA A 2 -41.60 17.15 7.27
N ASP A 3 -42.25 16.14 7.87
CA ASP A 3 -41.53 14.97 8.38
C ASP A 3 -40.89 14.16 7.26
N ASN A 4 -41.55 14.03 6.09
CA ASN A 4 -41.00 13.33 4.95
C ASN A 4 -39.79 14.04 4.37
N ILE A 5 -39.83 15.38 4.30
CA ILE A 5 -38.73 16.19 3.82
C ILE A 5 -37.53 16.01 4.77
N LYS A 6 -37.78 16.05 6.07
CA LYS A 6 -36.72 15.85 7.05
C LYS A 6 -36.08 14.47 6.95
N PHE A 7 -36.89 13.44 6.70
CA PHE A 7 -36.39 12.08 6.55
C PHE A 7 -35.49 11.96 5.32
N GLU A 8 -35.93 12.53 4.19
CA GLU A 8 -35.10 12.49 2.97
C GLU A 8 -33.78 13.22 3.16
N MET A 9 -33.81 14.35 3.84
CA MET A 9 -32.57 15.09 4.15
C MET A 9 -31.66 14.29 5.05
N LEU A 10 -32.21 13.58 6.01
CA LEU A 10 -31.45 12.71 6.89
C LEU A 10 -30.78 11.60 6.07
N ALA A 11 -31.53 10.94 5.20
CA ALA A 11 -31.01 9.85 4.36
C ALA A 11 -29.89 10.35 3.45
N ASP A 12 -30.07 11.51 2.82
CA ASP A 12 -29.07 12.11 1.94
C ASP A 12 -27.80 12.46 2.69
N SER A 13 -27.95 13.01 3.91
CA SER A 13 -26.81 13.36 4.74
C SER A 13 -26.00 12.13 5.10
N ILE A 14 -26.65 11.04 5.45
CA ILE A 14 -25.98 9.78 5.78
C ILE A 14 -25.23 9.24 4.55
N LYS A 15 -25.87 9.26 3.38
CA LYS A 15 -25.23 8.83 2.13
C LYS A 15 -23.97 9.65 1.84
N ASN A 16 -24.07 10.97 2.01
CA ASN A 16 -22.93 11.86 1.79
C ASN A 16 -21.78 11.55 2.72
N ILE A 17 -22.08 11.36 3.99
CA ILE A 17 -21.05 11.00 4.98
C ILE A 17 -20.37 9.71 4.60
N ASN A 18 -21.15 8.70 4.21
CA ASN A 18 -20.63 7.40 3.83
C ASN A 18 -19.71 7.50 2.60
N THR A 19 -20.16 8.24 1.57
CA THR A 19 -19.37 8.42 0.35
C THR A 19 -18.06 9.14 0.63
N LYS A 20 -18.12 10.24 1.38
CA LYS A 20 -16.91 11.03 1.70
C LYS A 20 -15.94 10.23 2.56
N ALA A 21 -16.46 9.51 3.54
CA ALA A 21 -15.61 8.67 4.38
C ALA A 21 -14.94 7.55 3.58
N GLY A 22 -15.69 6.91 2.68
CA GLY A 22 -15.15 5.87 1.82
C GLY A 22 -14.05 6.39 0.90
N ASN A 23 -14.25 7.56 0.30
CA ASN A 23 -13.25 8.17 -0.57
C ASN A 23 -11.99 8.56 0.20
N ALA A 24 -12.18 9.11 1.40
CA ALA A 24 -11.05 9.47 2.27
C ALA A 24 -10.26 8.22 2.68
N ALA A 25 -10.95 7.13 2.99
CA ALA A 25 -10.29 5.88 3.34
C ALA A 25 -9.48 5.33 2.18
N LYS A 26 -10.03 5.34 0.96
CA LYS A 26 -9.32 4.90 -0.24
C LYS A 26 -8.06 5.73 -0.47
N SER A 27 -8.16 7.05 -0.31
CA SER A 27 -7.03 7.95 -0.47
C SER A 27 -5.95 7.65 0.58
N ALA A 28 -6.35 7.45 1.83
CA ALA A 28 -5.41 7.12 2.90
C ALA A 28 -4.69 5.80 2.64
N VAL A 29 -5.42 4.77 2.19
CA VAL A 29 -4.82 3.48 1.85
C VAL A 29 -3.80 3.66 0.73
N ASN A 30 -4.13 4.41 -0.32
CA ASN A 30 -3.22 4.63 -1.44
C ASN A 30 -1.94 5.34 -0.97
N GLN A 31 -2.06 6.34 -0.10
CA GLN A 31 -0.91 7.06 0.45
C GLN A 31 -0.03 6.12 1.27
N LEU A 32 -0.64 5.29 2.12
CA LEU A 32 0.09 4.35 2.95
C LEU A 32 0.79 3.28 2.11
N MET A 33 0.13 2.80 1.05
CA MET A 33 0.74 1.81 0.15
C MET A 33 1.92 2.41 -0.62
N THR A 34 1.82 3.66 -1.04
CA THR A 34 2.91 4.36 -1.71
C THR A 34 4.11 4.51 -0.77
N LEU A 35 3.86 4.92 0.46
CA LEU A 35 4.90 5.06 1.46
C LEU A 35 5.54 3.71 1.78
N ARG A 36 4.73 2.67 1.93
CA ARG A 36 5.23 1.31 2.14
C ARG A 36 6.16 0.87 1.01
N ASN A 37 5.74 1.08 -0.23
CA ASN A 37 6.53 0.68 -1.39
C ASN A 37 7.85 1.44 -1.46
N TRP A 38 7.82 2.73 -1.15
CA TRP A 38 9.03 3.54 -1.09
C TRP A 38 9.99 3.00 -0.04
N ALA A 39 9.47 2.69 1.15
CA ALA A 39 10.30 2.17 2.25
C ALA A 39 10.92 0.82 1.89
N ILE A 40 10.15 -0.06 1.27
CA ILE A 40 10.66 -1.36 0.81
C ILE A 40 11.80 -1.14 -0.18
N GLY A 41 11.58 -0.29 -1.16
CA GLY A 41 12.61 0.02 -2.15
C GLY A 41 13.87 0.59 -1.54
N TYR A 42 13.72 1.49 -0.57
CA TYR A 42 14.84 2.10 0.15
C TYR A 42 15.68 1.01 0.82
N TYR A 43 15.06 0.11 1.56
CA TYR A 43 15.80 -0.92 2.26
C TYR A 43 16.49 -1.90 1.31
N ILE A 44 15.86 -2.23 0.19
CA ILE A 44 16.48 -3.11 -0.80
C ILE A 44 17.73 -2.45 -1.39
N VAL A 45 17.63 -1.18 -1.77
CA VAL A 45 18.76 -0.45 -2.36
C VAL A 45 19.89 -0.32 -1.34
N GLU A 46 19.56 0.03 -0.09
CA GLU A 46 20.54 0.13 0.97
C GLU A 46 21.28 -1.20 1.17
N TYR A 47 20.55 -2.29 1.15
CA TYR A 47 21.15 -3.61 1.28
C TYR A 47 22.10 -3.91 0.12
N GLU A 48 21.64 -3.66 -1.12
CA GLU A 48 22.44 -3.93 -2.31
C GLU A 48 23.75 -3.14 -2.32
N GLN A 49 23.74 -1.94 -1.76
CA GLN A 49 24.91 -1.06 -1.72
C GLN A 49 25.80 -1.29 -0.49
N GLY A 50 25.38 -2.14 0.42
CA GLY A 50 25.99 -2.25 1.73
C GLY A 50 27.28 -3.05 1.82
N GLY A 51 27.78 -3.61 0.72
CA GLY A 51 29.05 -4.33 0.77
C GLY A 51 29.22 -5.36 -0.33
N SER A 52 30.47 -5.82 -0.51
CA SER A 52 30.82 -6.78 -1.55
C SER A 52 30.15 -8.15 -1.38
N ASP A 53 29.94 -8.56 -0.14
CA ASP A 53 29.30 -9.84 0.15
C ASP A 53 27.89 -9.93 -0.44
N ARG A 54 27.25 -8.79 -0.56
CA ARG A 54 25.86 -8.70 -1.01
C ARG A 54 25.74 -8.77 -2.52
N ALA A 55 26.82 -8.60 -3.23
CA ALA A 55 26.85 -8.78 -4.67
C ALA A 55 26.49 -10.21 -5.07
N GLU A 56 26.74 -11.18 -4.18
CA GLU A 56 26.38 -12.57 -4.42
C GLU A 56 24.90 -12.78 -4.62
N TYR A 57 24.08 -11.96 -3.97
CA TYR A 57 22.64 -12.06 -4.11
C TYR A 57 22.14 -11.51 -5.45
N GLY A 58 22.84 -10.51 -6.00
CA GLY A 58 22.62 -10.01 -7.36
C GLY A 58 21.20 -10.17 -7.88
N THR A 59 21.08 -10.95 -8.94
CA THR A 59 19.81 -11.22 -9.59
C THR A 59 18.86 -12.06 -8.75
N HIS A 60 19.37 -12.75 -7.73
CA HIS A 60 18.57 -13.65 -6.90
C HIS A 60 18.06 -13.00 -5.62
N LEU A 61 18.49 -11.77 -5.31
CA LEU A 61 18.15 -11.12 -4.07
C LEU A 61 16.63 -11.02 -3.87
N LEU A 62 15.91 -10.54 -4.88
CA LEU A 62 14.48 -10.33 -4.76
C LEU A 62 13.73 -11.66 -4.58
N LYS A 63 14.18 -12.69 -5.25
CA LYS A 63 13.57 -14.01 -5.11
C LYS A 63 13.86 -14.61 -3.74
N THR A 64 15.07 -14.44 -3.25
CA THR A 64 15.44 -14.90 -1.91
C THR A 64 14.62 -14.18 -0.85
N LEU A 65 14.39 -12.86 -1.02
CA LEU A 65 13.53 -12.10 -0.12
C LEU A 65 12.10 -12.63 -0.13
N GLU A 66 11.57 -12.93 -1.31
CA GLU A 66 10.24 -13.50 -1.44
C GLU A 66 10.09 -14.78 -0.63
N GLU A 67 11.07 -15.67 -0.75
CA GLU A 67 11.08 -16.94 -0.03
C GLU A 67 11.24 -16.76 1.48
N GLN A 68 12.10 -15.84 1.89
CA GLN A 68 12.37 -15.57 3.29
C GLN A 68 11.17 -14.94 3.99
N ILE A 69 10.50 -14.00 3.33
CA ILE A 69 9.35 -13.30 3.91
C ILE A 69 8.12 -14.18 3.90
N ALA A 70 7.87 -14.89 2.78
CA ALA A 70 6.79 -15.86 2.64
C ALA A 70 5.41 -15.32 3.02
N GLU A 71 5.13 -14.06 2.67
CA GLU A 71 3.84 -13.42 2.92
C GLU A 71 3.13 -13.15 1.61
N LYS A 72 1.81 -13.32 1.62
CA LYS A 72 0.99 -13.07 0.44
C LYS A 72 1.16 -11.62 -0.03
N GLY A 73 1.40 -11.45 -1.32
CA GLY A 73 1.60 -10.14 -1.91
C GLY A 73 3.02 -9.61 -1.81
N MET A 74 3.88 -10.24 -1.02
CA MET A 74 5.29 -9.88 -0.91
C MET A 74 6.11 -10.79 -1.82
N ASN A 75 6.25 -10.40 -3.08
CA ASN A 75 6.91 -11.23 -4.10
C ASN A 75 7.97 -10.41 -4.85
N SER A 76 8.77 -11.12 -5.62
CA SER A 76 9.88 -10.52 -6.36
C SER A 76 9.41 -9.45 -7.36
N THR A 77 8.23 -9.63 -7.94
CA THR A 77 7.65 -8.64 -8.85
C THR A 77 7.38 -7.31 -8.12
N LEU A 78 6.75 -7.39 -6.94
CA LEU A 78 6.51 -6.20 -6.12
C LEU A 78 7.83 -5.52 -5.76
N PHE A 79 8.82 -6.29 -5.30
CA PHE A 79 10.12 -5.74 -4.89
C PHE A 79 10.83 -5.07 -6.05
N LYS A 80 10.72 -5.63 -7.24
CA LYS A 80 11.27 -5.04 -8.46
C LYS A 80 10.65 -3.67 -8.74
N TRP A 81 9.33 -3.55 -8.57
CA TRP A 81 8.63 -2.29 -8.77
C TRP A 81 8.96 -1.26 -7.68
N CYS A 82 9.16 -1.71 -6.44
CA CYS A 82 9.51 -0.83 -5.33
C CYS A 82 10.93 -0.27 -5.47
N ARG A 83 11.83 -1.08 -6.00
CA ARG A 83 13.22 -0.69 -6.19
C ARG A 83 13.38 0.32 -7.30
#